data_b685d77918c710481a96a278da00d7f9
#
_entry.id   b685d77918c710481a96a278da00d7f9
#
_cell.length_a   1.000
_cell.length_b   1.000
_cell.length_c   1.000
_cell.angle_alpha   90.00
_cell.angle_beta   90.00
_cell.angle_gamma   90.00
#
_symmetry.space_group_name_H-M   'P 1'
#
loop_
_entity.id
_entity.type
_entity.pdbx_description
1 polymer ?
#
loop_
_entity_poly.entity_id
_entity_poly.type
_entity_poly.pdbx_seq_one_letter_code
_entity_poly.pdbx_strand_id
1 'polypeptide(L)'
;MSGSKSGAWSTLRTLLAEKNLTVVDLHERLREQRFDVNNKSLYRLTTSRPVQKIDTAIARAICEALDVGLEDLIVFQKPKFELQRLDWRSQNQLDRLMDKNNEGKLTEKERAKYKALLDEVQKITLYNSKMLEDQKRLRESKHNKVVTAR
;
A
#
# COMPACT_ATOMS: atom_id res chain seq x y z
N MET A 1 22.14 6.61 -23.24
CA MET A 1 21.40 5.33 -23.14
C MET A 1 21.02 5.09 -21.70
N SER A 2 19.80 5.39 -21.36
CA SER A 2 19.26 5.02 -20.05
C SER A 2 18.96 3.52 -20.08
N GLY A 3 19.89 2.71 -19.61
CA GLY A 3 19.64 1.31 -19.37
C GLY A 3 18.47 1.22 -18.38
N SER A 4 17.34 0.79 -18.83
CA SER A 4 16.23 0.43 -17.96
C SER A 4 16.77 -0.63 -17.01
N LYS A 5 17.04 -0.26 -15.79
CA LYS A 5 17.44 -1.21 -14.75
C LYS A 5 16.27 -2.16 -14.58
N SER A 6 16.39 -3.34 -15.18
CA SER A 6 15.45 -4.44 -14.96
C SER A 6 15.45 -4.74 -13.45
N GLY A 7 14.35 -4.48 -12.80
CA GLY A 7 14.16 -4.74 -11.39
C GLY A 7 12.84 -5.47 -11.15
N ALA A 8 12.67 -5.96 -9.96
CA ALA A 8 11.41 -6.49 -9.48
C ALA A 8 10.83 -5.54 -8.43
N TRP A 9 9.54 -5.34 -8.43
CA TRP A 9 8.83 -4.48 -7.46
C TRP A 9 7.73 -5.27 -6.79
N SER A 10 7.54 -4.98 -5.51
CA SER A 10 6.43 -5.54 -4.75
C SER A 10 5.17 -4.68 -4.91
N THR A 11 4.05 -5.33 -5.09
CA THR A 11 2.72 -4.71 -5.09
C THR A 11 1.99 -4.88 -3.76
N LEU A 12 2.66 -5.37 -2.73
CA LEU A 12 2.04 -5.71 -1.44
C LEU A 12 1.23 -4.54 -0.86
N ARG A 13 1.78 -3.34 -0.91
CA ARG A 13 1.08 -2.14 -0.41
C ARG A 13 -0.27 -1.92 -1.11
N THR A 14 -0.30 -2.07 -2.42
CA THR A 14 -1.52 -1.95 -3.23
C THR A 14 -2.52 -3.06 -2.90
N LEU A 15 -2.05 -4.31 -2.79
CA LEU A 15 -2.89 -5.45 -2.45
C LEU A 15 -3.52 -5.32 -1.07
N LEU A 16 -2.76 -4.86 -0.08
CA LEU A 16 -3.28 -4.59 1.26
C LEU A 16 -4.34 -3.48 1.24
N ALA A 17 -4.07 -2.39 0.52
CA ALA A 17 -5.01 -1.28 0.39
C ALA A 17 -6.32 -1.72 -0.27
N GLU A 18 -6.27 -2.53 -1.31
CA GLU A 18 -7.46 -3.08 -1.98
C GLU A 18 -8.33 -3.95 -1.05
N LYS A 19 -7.69 -4.63 -0.12
CA LYS A 19 -8.37 -5.52 0.83
C LYS A 19 -8.68 -4.84 2.17
N ASN A 20 -8.41 -3.55 2.28
CA ASN A 20 -8.54 -2.78 3.53
C ASN A 20 -7.79 -3.42 4.71
N LEU A 21 -6.60 -3.92 4.44
CA LEU A 21 -5.73 -4.55 5.43
C LEU A 21 -4.48 -3.70 5.68
N THR A 22 -4.01 -3.75 6.92
CA THR A 22 -2.70 -3.18 7.28
C THR A 22 -1.62 -4.25 7.28
N VAL A 23 -0.35 -3.84 7.38
CA VAL A 23 0.76 -4.79 7.55
C VAL A 23 0.61 -5.58 8.85
N VAL A 24 0.08 -4.96 9.90
CA VAL A 24 -0.19 -5.62 11.17
C VAL A 24 -1.23 -6.73 11.00
N ASP A 25 -2.32 -6.45 10.29
CA ASP A 25 -3.36 -7.44 10.00
C ASP A 25 -2.80 -8.64 9.22
N LEU A 26 -1.96 -8.36 8.23
CA LEU A 26 -1.27 -9.41 7.49
C LEU A 26 -0.36 -10.24 8.38
N HIS A 27 0.42 -9.59 9.25
CA HIS A 27 1.30 -10.28 10.20
C HIS A 27 0.51 -11.21 11.13
N GLU A 28 -0.63 -10.76 11.64
CA GLU A 28 -1.50 -11.59 12.48
C GLU A 28 -2.05 -12.80 11.72
N ARG A 29 -2.50 -12.62 10.49
CA ARG A 29 -2.94 -13.73 9.63
C ARG A 29 -1.84 -14.77 9.39
N LEU A 30 -0.62 -14.32 9.17
CA LEU A 30 0.53 -15.22 9.00
C LEU A 30 0.85 -15.98 10.29
N ARG A 31 0.73 -15.33 11.45
CA ARG A 31 0.88 -16.01 12.76
C ARG A 31 -0.20 -17.08 12.98
N GLU A 32 -1.44 -16.80 12.64
CA GLU A 32 -2.54 -17.78 12.72
C GLU A 32 -2.26 -19.01 11.87
N GLN A 33 -1.60 -18.82 10.72
CA GLN A 33 -1.14 -19.91 9.85
C GLN A 33 0.17 -20.57 10.33
N ARG A 34 0.63 -20.24 11.52
CA ARG A 34 1.88 -20.71 12.13
C ARG A 34 3.12 -20.35 11.31
N PHE A 35 3.06 -19.26 10.59
CA PHE A 35 4.19 -18.74 9.84
C PHE A 35 4.79 -17.53 10.56
N ASP A 36 6.02 -17.69 11.07
CA ASP A 36 6.71 -16.63 11.80
C ASP A 36 7.50 -15.75 10.83
N VAL A 37 7.02 -14.53 10.62
CA VAL A 37 7.67 -13.52 9.77
C VAL A 37 7.91 -12.26 10.59
N ASN A 38 9.10 -11.71 10.45
CA ASN A 38 9.42 -10.43 11.06
C ASN A 38 8.67 -9.29 10.34
N ASN A 39 8.09 -8.39 11.10
CA ASN A 39 7.42 -7.19 10.59
C ASN A 39 8.31 -6.37 9.63
N LYS A 40 9.60 -6.27 9.91
CA LYS A 40 10.55 -5.57 9.02
C LYS A 40 10.57 -6.15 7.61
N SER A 41 10.48 -7.46 7.49
CA SER A 41 10.44 -8.13 6.18
C SER A 41 9.18 -7.78 5.40
N LEU A 42 8.04 -7.68 6.08
CA LEU A 42 6.78 -7.27 5.48
C LEU A 42 6.81 -5.79 5.06
N TYR A 43 7.31 -4.90 5.95
CA TYR A 43 7.42 -3.48 5.63
C TYR A 43 8.35 -3.19 4.46
N ARG A 44 9.42 -3.96 4.28
CA ARG A 44 10.31 -3.84 3.11
C ARG A 44 9.57 -4.06 1.80
N LEU A 45 8.58 -4.94 1.79
CA LEU A 45 7.76 -5.22 0.61
C LEU A 45 6.69 -4.15 0.34
N THR A 46 6.47 -3.22 1.26
CA THR A 46 5.55 -2.09 1.09
C THR A 46 6.24 -0.81 0.60
N THR A 47 7.55 -0.83 0.42
CA THR A 47 8.30 0.33 -0.09
C THR A 47 8.26 0.40 -1.61
N SER A 48 8.51 1.59 -2.15
CA SER A 48 8.60 1.81 -3.60
C SER A 48 9.97 1.46 -4.20
N ARG A 49 10.86 0.86 -3.40
CA ARG A 49 12.18 0.43 -3.85
C ARG A 49 12.12 -0.92 -4.56
N PRO A 50 12.99 -1.17 -5.55
CA PRO A 50 13.08 -2.48 -6.17
C PRO A 50 13.40 -3.56 -5.14
N VAL A 51 12.77 -4.71 -5.29
CA VAL A 51 13.03 -5.89 -4.47
C VAL A 51 14.24 -6.61 -5.05
N GLN A 52 15.31 -6.67 -4.30
CA GLN A 52 16.53 -7.37 -4.73
C GLN A 52 16.51 -8.85 -4.37
N LYS A 53 15.87 -9.18 -3.27
CA LYS A 53 15.81 -10.54 -2.75
C LYS A 53 14.52 -10.75 -1.98
N ILE A 54 13.87 -11.86 -2.21
CA ILE A 54 12.68 -12.28 -1.46
C ILE A 54 12.82 -13.75 -1.08
N ASP A 55 12.44 -14.06 0.15
CA ASP A 55 12.34 -15.44 0.59
C ASP A 55 11.07 -16.06 -0.03
N THR A 56 11.24 -17.20 -0.70
CA THR A 56 10.14 -17.89 -1.36
C THR A 56 9.06 -18.38 -0.39
N ALA A 57 9.46 -18.78 0.81
CA ALA A 57 8.49 -19.17 1.85
C ALA A 57 7.64 -18.00 2.31
N ILE A 58 8.24 -16.82 2.50
CA ILE A 58 7.51 -15.58 2.83
C ILE A 58 6.57 -15.18 1.70
N ALA A 59 7.04 -15.19 0.46
CA ALA A 59 6.22 -14.87 -0.71
C ALA A 59 5.02 -15.80 -0.83
N ARG A 60 5.23 -17.11 -0.67
CA ARG A 60 4.15 -18.10 -0.68
C ARG A 60 3.13 -17.86 0.42
N ALA A 61 3.59 -17.63 1.64
CA ALA A 61 2.71 -17.37 2.79
C ALA A 61 1.85 -16.12 2.59
N ILE A 62 2.43 -15.05 2.06
CA ILE A 62 1.69 -13.82 1.72
C ILE A 62 0.64 -14.09 0.63
N CYS A 63 1.01 -14.79 -0.43
CA CYS A 63 0.09 -15.14 -1.51
C CYS A 63 -1.08 -15.98 -1.01
N GLU A 64 -0.84 -16.94 -0.15
CA GLU A 64 -1.90 -17.76 0.46
C GLU A 64 -2.79 -16.93 1.40
N ALA A 65 -2.21 -16.06 2.23
CA ALA A 65 -2.96 -15.22 3.15
C ALA A 65 -3.86 -14.19 2.45
N LEU A 66 -3.44 -13.68 1.32
CA LEU A 66 -4.17 -12.68 0.54
C LEU A 66 -4.96 -13.26 -0.62
N ASP A 67 -4.85 -14.56 -0.87
CA ASP A 67 -5.49 -15.25 -2.00
C ASP A 67 -5.12 -14.60 -3.36
N VAL A 68 -3.84 -14.43 -3.58
CA VAL A 68 -3.28 -13.87 -4.82
C VAL A 68 -2.15 -14.76 -5.34
N GLY A 69 -1.84 -14.64 -6.63
CA GLY A 69 -0.69 -15.30 -7.24
C GLY A 69 0.62 -14.52 -7.03
N LEU A 70 1.75 -15.19 -7.22
CA LEU A 70 3.06 -14.54 -7.14
C LEU A 70 3.20 -13.43 -8.21
N GLU A 71 2.63 -13.62 -9.38
CA GLU A 71 2.56 -12.64 -10.45
C GLU A 71 1.81 -11.36 -10.08
N ASP A 72 0.92 -11.43 -9.09
CA ASP A 72 0.22 -10.27 -8.54
C ASP A 72 1.05 -9.56 -7.46
N LEU A 73 1.90 -10.30 -6.75
CA LEU A 73 2.73 -9.78 -5.66
C LEU A 73 4.03 -9.13 -6.15
N ILE A 74 4.69 -9.75 -7.10
CA ILE A 74 5.97 -9.29 -7.67
C ILE A 74 5.82 -9.00 -9.15
N VAL A 75 6.19 -7.80 -9.56
CA VAL A 75 6.15 -7.36 -10.94
C VAL A 75 7.53 -6.92 -11.42
N PHE A 76 7.84 -7.14 -12.66
CA PHE A 76 9.15 -6.79 -13.27
C PHE A 76 9.16 -5.41 -13.93
N GLN A 77 8.03 -4.76 -13.96
CA GLN A 77 7.92 -3.38 -14.41
C GLN A 77 7.54 -2.49 -13.23
N LYS A 78 8.21 -1.36 -13.10
CA LYS A 78 7.83 -0.40 -12.07
C LYS A 78 6.35 -0.08 -12.21
N PRO A 79 5.55 -0.21 -11.15
CA PRO A 79 4.14 0.16 -11.20
C PRO A 79 3.98 1.59 -11.67
N LYS A 80 3.09 1.82 -12.63
CA LYS A 80 2.83 3.16 -13.18
C LYS A 80 2.14 4.07 -12.17
N PHE A 81 1.51 3.48 -11.17
CA PHE A 81 0.70 4.18 -10.17
C PHE A 81 1.24 3.89 -8.79
N GLU A 82 1.64 4.92 -8.09
CA GLU A 82 2.00 4.84 -6.68
C GLU A 82 0.87 5.47 -5.86
N LEU A 83 0.49 4.79 -4.78
CA LEU A 83 -0.45 5.37 -3.83
C LEU A 83 0.20 6.58 -3.17
N GLN A 84 -0.50 7.69 -3.19
CA GLN A 84 -0.05 8.91 -2.52
C GLN A 84 -0.26 8.82 -1.01
N ARG A 85 0.56 9.54 -0.28
CA ARG A 85 0.44 9.71 1.17
C ARG A 85 0.98 11.08 1.54
N LEU A 86 0.55 11.57 2.69
CA LEU A 86 1.18 12.76 3.26
C LEU A 86 2.67 12.50 3.50
N ASP A 87 3.49 13.53 3.30
CA ASP A 87 4.87 13.48 3.74
C ASP A 87 4.94 13.37 5.29
N TRP A 88 6.06 12.88 5.78
CA TRP A 88 6.24 12.62 7.21
C TRP A 88 6.00 13.86 8.08
N ARG A 89 6.43 15.04 7.63
CA ARG A 89 6.26 16.29 8.37
C ARG A 89 4.80 16.67 8.49
N SER A 90 4.07 16.61 7.38
CA SER A 90 2.64 16.91 7.34
C SER A 90 1.84 15.91 8.16
N GLN A 91 2.20 14.64 8.14
CA GLN A 91 1.55 13.61 8.96
C GLN A 91 1.74 13.88 10.45
N ASN A 92 2.97 14.16 10.88
CA ASN A 92 3.24 14.50 12.28
C ASN A 92 2.53 15.77 12.73
N GLN A 93 2.46 16.78 11.87
CA GLN A 93 1.74 18.01 12.15
C GLN A 93 0.24 17.74 12.30
N LEU A 94 -0.33 16.92 11.42
CA LEU A 94 -1.73 16.53 11.49
C LEU A 94 -2.02 15.78 12.80
N ASP A 95 -1.19 14.84 13.18
CA ASP A 95 -1.36 14.07 14.42
C ASP A 95 -1.35 14.97 15.65
N ARG A 96 -0.42 15.93 15.72
CA ARG A 96 -0.36 16.92 16.81
C ARG A 96 -1.61 17.81 16.85
N LEU A 97 -2.09 18.24 15.68
CA LEU A 97 -3.28 19.07 15.59
C LEU A 97 -4.55 18.29 15.95
N MET A 98 -4.61 17.01 15.61
CA MET A 98 -5.69 16.11 16.02
C MET A 98 -5.74 15.98 17.55
N ASP A 99 -4.61 15.77 18.19
CA ASP A 99 -4.52 15.70 19.65
C ASP A 99 -5.01 16.98 20.31
N LYS A 100 -4.54 18.14 19.83
CA LYS A 100 -4.99 19.44 20.32
C LYS A 100 -6.49 19.68 20.07
N ASN A 101 -7.01 19.23 18.95
CA ASN A 101 -8.44 19.31 18.65
C ASN A 101 -9.27 18.48 19.62
N ASN A 102 -8.82 17.28 19.94
CA ASN A 102 -9.47 16.39 20.91
C ASN A 102 -9.46 17.00 22.33
N GLU A 103 -8.43 17.77 22.67
CA GLU A 103 -8.32 18.49 23.94
C GLU A 103 -9.05 19.85 23.92
N GLY A 104 -9.58 20.29 22.79
CA GLY A 104 -10.24 21.60 22.63
C GLY A 104 -9.29 22.80 22.69
N LYS A 105 -8.00 22.60 22.42
CA LYS A 105 -6.93 23.60 22.57
C LYS A 105 -6.42 24.22 21.26
N LEU A 106 -7.12 24.03 20.14
CA LEU A 106 -6.71 24.61 18.85
C LEU A 106 -6.87 26.12 18.83
N THR A 107 -5.81 26.84 18.43
CA THR A 107 -5.90 28.26 18.05
C THR A 107 -6.52 28.42 16.68
N GLU A 108 -6.92 29.64 16.30
CA GLU A 108 -7.50 29.93 14.97
C GLU A 108 -6.52 29.60 13.84
N LYS A 109 -5.24 29.93 14.00
CA LYS A 109 -4.19 29.58 13.04
C LYS A 109 -4.03 28.08 12.88
N GLU A 110 -4.08 27.37 14.00
CA GLU A 110 -3.96 25.90 14.01
C GLU A 110 -5.20 25.25 13.39
N ARG A 111 -6.40 25.79 13.60
CA ARG A 111 -7.62 25.33 12.93
C ARG A 111 -7.53 25.46 11.41
N ALA A 112 -7.01 26.57 10.90
CA ALA A 112 -6.81 26.78 9.48
C ALA A 112 -5.83 25.74 8.89
N LYS A 113 -4.70 25.49 9.58
CA LYS A 113 -3.74 24.44 9.18
C LYS A 113 -4.34 23.05 9.26
N TYR A 114 -5.06 22.73 10.32
CA TYR A 114 -5.75 21.45 10.50
C TYR A 114 -6.72 21.17 9.36
N LYS A 115 -7.55 22.17 9.03
CA LYS A 115 -8.50 22.07 7.92
C LYS A 115 -7.79 21.86 6.58
N ALA A 116 -6.71 22.59 6.31
CA ALA A 116 -5.92 22.46 5.09
C ALA A 116 -5.30 21.04 4.97
N LEU A 117 -4.77 20.49 6.05
CA LEU A 117 -4.23 19.14 6.08
C LEU A 117 -5.31 18.07 5.89
N LEU A 118 -6.49 18.25 6.49
CA LEU A 118 -7.63 17.36 6.27
C LEU A 118 -8.10 17.38 4.82
N ASP A 119 -8.15 18.54 4.19
CA ASP A 119 -8.50 18.68 2.77
C ASP A 119 -7.47 17.96 1.89
N GLU A 120 -6.18 18.06 2.22
CA GLU A 120 -5.11 17.33 1.52
C GLU A 120 -5.24 15.82 1.68
N VAL A 121 -5.50 15.34 2.89
CA VAL A 121 -5.77 13.90 3.15
C VAL A 121 -6.97 13.43 2.33
N GLN A 122 -8.02 14.22 2.27
CA GLN A 122 -9.21 13.86 1.49
C GLN A 122 -8.91 13.75 -0.01
N LYS A 123 -8.13 14.68 -0.56
CA LYS A 123 -7.69 14.63 -1.96
C LYS A 123 -6.84 13.38 -2.23
N ILE A 124 -5.90 13.07 -1.35
CA ILE A 124 -5.06 11.86 -1.43
C ILE A 124 -5.93 10.61 -1.37
N THR A 125 -6.88 10.55 -0.46
CA THR A 125 -7.80 9.41 -0.30
C THR A 125 -8.64 9.20 -1.57
N LEU A 126 -9.18 10.25 -2.15
CA LEU A 126 -9.94 10.18 -3.40
C LEU A 126 -9.06 9.72 -4.58
N TYR A 127 -7.86 10.25 -4.69
CA TYR A 127 -6.90 9.85 -5.71
C TYR A 127 -6.54 8.36 -5.58
N ASN A 128 -6.19 7.92 -4.38
CA ASN A 128 -5.83 6.53 -4.12
C ASN A 128 -7.00 5.57 -4.40
N SER A 129 -8.20 5.93 -4.00
CA SER A 129 -9.41 5.12 -4.24
C SER A 129 -9.66 4.94 -5.74
N LYS A 130 -9.52 6.01 -6.52
CA LYS A 130 -9.67 5.96 -7.98
C LYS A 130 -8.58 5.08 -8.62
N MET A 131 -7.33 5.23 -8.19
CA MET A 131 -6.22 4.42 -8.70
C MET A 131 -6.41 2.93 -8.39
N LEU A 132 -6.85 2.60 -7.20
CA LEU A 132 -7.12 1.22 -6.79
C LEU A 132 -8.27 0.61 -7.61
N GLU A 133 -9.33 1.37 -7.82
CA GLU A 133 -10.46 0.93 -8.65
C GLU A 133 -10.04 0.65 -10.10
N ASP A 134 -9.27 1.55 -10.70
CA ASP A 134 -8.75 1.38 -12.06
C ASP A 134 -7.84 0.14 -12.17
N GLN A 135 -6.97 -0.09 -11.18
CA GLN A 135 -6.11 -1.28 -11.15
C GLN A 135 -6.92 -2.57 -11.01
N LYS A 136 -7.95 -2.55 -10.18
CA LYS A 136 -8.85 -3.69 -10.01
C LYS A 136 -9.56 -4.04 -11.32
N ARG A 137 -10.10 -3.04 -12.02
CA ARG A 137 -10.73 -3.24 -13.34
C ARG A 137 -9.77 -3.83 -14.36
N LEU A 138 -8.53 -3.36 -14.39
CA LEU A 138 -7.51 -3.89 -15.31
C LEU A 138 -7.18 -5.35 -15.03
N ARG A 139 -7.10 -5.75 -13.75
CA ARG A 139 -6.88 -7.15 -13.36
C ARG A 139 -8.05 -8.05 -13.76
N GLU A 140 -9.27 -7.63 -13.47
CA GLU A 140 -10.48 -8.36 -13.83
C GLU A 140 -10.59 -8.54 -15.35
N SER A 141 -10.29 -7.50 -16.12
CA SER A 141 -10.27 -7.56 -17.59
C SER A 141 -9.24 -8.57 -18.12
N LYS A 142 -8.04 -8.61 -17.53
CA LYS A 142 -7.01 -9.60 -17.91
C LYS A 142 -7.44 -11.03 -17.57
N HIS A 143 -8.04 -11.22 -16.39
CA HIS A 143 -8.50 -12.53 -15.95
C HIS A 143 -9.61 -13.05 -16.85
N ASN A 144 -10.58 -12.23 -17.21
CA ASN A 144 -11.67 -12.60 -18.10
C ASN A 144 -11.17 -12.96 -19.51
N LYS A 145 -10.15 -12.29 -20.04
CA LYS A 145 -9.54 -12.63 -21.33
C LYS A 145 -8.87 -14.01 -21.31
N VAL A 146 -8.25 -14.39 -20.20
CA VAL A 146 -7.63 -15.72 -20.06
C VAL A 146 -8.69 -16.82 -19.97
N VAL A 147 -9.81 -16.58 -19.32
CA VAL A 147 -10.93 -17.54 -19.19
C VAL A 147 -11.68 -17.72 -20.51
N THR A 148 -11.81 -16.68 -21.33
CA THR A 148 -12.50 -16.74 -22.64
C THR A 148 -11.63 -17.28 -23.77
N ALA A 149 -10.30 -17.40 -23.61
CA ALA A 149 -9.37 -17.92 -24.60
C ALA A 149 -9.20 -19.46 -24.58
N ARG A 150 -9.99 -20.18 -23.80
CA ARG A 150 -10.01 -21.66 -23.77
C ARG A 150 -11.17 -22.23 -24.55
#